data_149f2fa8f065403f1d3f49f41bc858c0
#
_entry.id   149f2fa8f065403f1d3f49f41bc858c0
#
_cell.length_a   1.000
_cell.length_b   1.000
_cell.length_c   1.000
_cell.angle_alpha   90.00
_cell.angle_beta   90.00
_cell.angle_gamma   90.00
#
_symmetry.space_group_name_H-M   'P 1'
#
loop_
_entity.id
_entity.type
_entity.pdbx_description
1 polymer ?
#
loop_
_entity_poly.entity_id
_entity_poly.type
_entity_poly.pdbx_seq_one_letter_code
_entity_poly.pdbx_strand_id
1 'polypeptide(L)'
;MSRPDPRQALAACPLVDGLGEEVIDHVAGIGETTAVKAGETVIREGDVGDALFVILHGRLRTEKRTPYGDAYTVHRLAAGGFFGELSLLDREHRSATVIAETGCELLVVSRERFLAFGDRYPAEGLLVTRRLAERLASRLRRANEDVVTLFSALVHEVEQRL
;
A
#
# COMPACT_ATOMS: atom_id res chain seq x y z
N MET A 1 -13.87 12.98 -18.60
CA MET A 1 -14.15 12.05 -17.50
C MET A 1 -14.04 12.82 -16.20
N SER A 2 -15.08 12.76 -15.37
CA SER A 2 -15.06 13.44 -14.06
C SER A 2 -13.94 12.84 -13.21
N ARG A 3 -13.19 13.69 -12.52
CA ARG A 3 -12.16 13.27 -11.57
C ARG A 3 -12.82 12.42 -10.48
N PRO A 4 -12.28 11.24 -10.13
CA PRO A 4 -12.87 10.44 -9.05
C PRO A 4 -12.88 11.25 -7.75
N ASP A 5 -13.99 11.20 -7.04
CA ASP A 5 -14.10 11.82 -5.73
C ASP A 5 -13.19 11.05 -4.75
N PRO A 6 -12.17 11.70 -4.16
CA PRO A 6 -11.27 11.04 -3.21
C PRO A 6 -12.01 10.37 -2.05
N ARG A 7 -13.14 10.93 -1.62
CA ARG A 7 -13.96 10.40 -0.54
C ARG A 7 -14.58 9.05 -0.89
N GLN A 8 -15.11 8.89 -2.11
CA GLN A 8 -15.72 7.63 -2.56
C GLN A 8 -14.70 6.50 -2.66
N ALA A 9 -13.53 6.79 -3.22
CA ALA A 9 -12.47 5.80 -3.33
C ALA A 9 -11.88 5.47 -1.95
N LEU A 10 -11.74 6.48 -1.07
CA LEU A 10 -11.28 6.27 0.30
C LEU A 10 -12.28 5.45 1.11
N ALA A 11 -13.59 5.66 0.95
CA ALA A 11 -14.63 4.87 1.63
C ALA A 11 -14.55 3.37 1.29
N ALA A 12 -14.04 3.01 0.11
CA ALA A 12 -13.76 1.63 -0.28
C ALA A 12 -12.40 1.12 0.22
N CYS A 13 -11.58 2.00 0.81
CA CYS A 13 -10.24 1.63 1.28
C CYS A 13 -10.31 0.90 2.64
N PRO A 14 -9.65 -0.26 2.77
CA PRO A 14 -9.62 -1.02 4.01
C PRO A 14 -9.09 -0.25 5.24
N LEU A 15 -8.37 0.85 5.05
CA LEU A 15 -7.86 1.68 6.15
C LEU A 15 -8.95 2.42 6.91
N VAL A 16 -10.07 2.70 6.25
CA VAL A 16 -11.21 3.42 6.84
C VAL A 16 -12.48 2.59 6.88
N ASP A 17 -12.38 1.29 6.54
CA ASP A 17 -13.51 0.36 6.55
C ASP A 17 -14.19 0.31 7.93
N GLY A 18 -15.50 0.54 7.96
CA GLY A 18 -16.31 0.60 9.19
C GLY A 18 -16.08 1.84 10.04
N LEU A 19 -15.32 2.84 9.58
CA LEU A 19 -15.21 4.14 10.25
C LEU A 19 -16.28 5.11 9.73
N GLY A 20 -16.65 6.09 10.56
CA GLY A 20 -17.66 7.08 10.21
C GLY A 20 -17.22 8.01 9.07
N GLU A 21 -18.20 8.62 8.39
CA GLU A 21 -17.94 9.56 7.27
C GLU A 21 -17.05 10.73 7.68
N GLU A 22 -17.14 11.19 8.92
CA GLU A 22 -16.29 12.26 9.45
C GLU A 22 -14.80 11.88 9.44
N VAL A 23 -14.47 10.63 9.78
CA VAL A 23 -13.08 10.13 9.71
C VAL A 23 -12.60 10.06 8.27
N ILE A 24 -13.46 9.62 7.36
CA ILE A 24 -13.16 9.57 5.93
C ILE A 24 -12.87 10.98 5.40
N ASP A 25 -13.66 11.98 5.81
CA ASP A 25 -13.48 13.37 5.42
C ASP A 25 -12.17 13.95 5.93
N HIS A 26 -11.84 13.70 7.19
CA HIS A 26 -10.58 14.15 7.77
C HIS A 26 -9.38 13.50 7.08
N VAL A 27 -9.41 12.20 6.81
CA VAL A 27 -8.34 11.49 6.10
C VAL A 27 -8.22 11.97 4.65
N ALA A 28 -9.32 12.19 3.95
CA ALA A 28 -9.29 12.78 2.61
C ALA A 28 -8.68 14.19 2.62
N GLY A 29 -8.99 14.98 3.64
CA GLY A 29 -8.54 16.37 3.79
C GLY A 29 -7.04 16.52 4.06
N ILE A 30 -6.37 15.52 4.59
CA ILE A 30 -4.92 15.55 4.83
C ILE A 30 -4.09 15.05 3.64
N GLY A 31 -4.73 14.46 2.63
CA GLY A 31 -4.07 13.97 1.42
C GLY A 31 -4.05 14.98 0.29
N GLU A 32 -3.14 14.77 -0.66
CA GLU A 32 -3.07 15.49 -1.93
C GLU A 32 -3.26 14.53 -3.09
N THR A 33 -4.09 14.91 -4.05
CA THR A 33 -4.33 14.08 -5.24
C THR A 33 -3.25 14.33 -6.29
N THR A 34 -2.66 13.25 -6.79
CA THR A 34 -1.70 13.29 -7.90
C THR A 34 -2.09 12.34 -9.01
N ALA A 35 -1.80 12.72 -10.26
CA ALA A 35 -1.97 11.88 -11.43
C ALA A 35 -0.63 11.25 -11.83
N VAL A 36 -0.68 9.97 -12.23
CA VAL A 36 0.49 9.19 -12.66
C VAL A 36 0.16 8.56 -14.01
N LYS A 37 1.08 8.64 -14.97
CA LYS A 37 0.90 8.04 -16.31
C LYS A 37 1.22 6.55 -16.28
N ALA A 38 0.64 5.81 -17.22
CA ALA A 38 1.02 4.41 -17.45
C ALA A 38 2.53 4.29 -17.70
N GLY A 39 3.16 3.31 -17.05
CA GLY A 39 4.61 3.06 -17.10
C GLY A 39 5.44 3.87 -16.11
N GLU A 40 4.89 4.90 -15.46
CA GLU A 40 5.63 5.67 -14.46
C GLU A 40 5.85 4.89 -13.17
N THR A 41 7.02 5.04 -12.60
CA THR A 41 7.39 4.51 -11.28
C THR A 41 6.96 5.51 -10.21
N VAL A 42 6.08 5.07 -9.29
CA VAL A 42 5.58 5.89 -8.18
C VAL A 42 6.56 5.88 -7.02
N ILE A 43 7.03 4.69 -6.65
CA ILE A 43 8.07 4.50 -5.63
C ILE A 43 9.07 3.45 -6.10
N ARG A 44 10.32 3.58 -5.65
CA ARG A 44 11.41 2.64 -5.96
C ARG A 44 11.83 1.87 -4.72
N GLU A 45 12.08 0.58 -4.87
CA GLU A 45 12.70 -0.25 -3.83
C GLU A 45 14.04 0.36 -3.40
N GLY A 46 14.25 0.48 -2.09
CA GLY A 46 15.47 1.04 -1.51
C GLY A 46 15.48 2.56 -1.31
N ASP A 47 14.53 3.31 -1.90
CA ASP A 47 14.40 4.74 -1.63
C ASP A 47 13.85 4.98 -0.21
N VAL A 48 14.21 6.12 0.38
CA VAL A 48 13.59 6.57 1.62
C VAL A 48 12.14 6.97 1.34
N GLY A 49 11.21 6.48 2.15
CA GLY A 49 9.79 6.76 2.01
C GLY A 49 9.24 7.57 3.17
N ASP A 50 8.31 8.47 2.86
CA ASP A 50 7.65 9.36 3.83
C ASP A 50 6.15 9.54 3.58
N ALA A 51 5.55 8.72 2.71
CA ALA A 51 4.16 8.84 2.34
C ALA A 51 3.47 7.49 2.12
N LEU A 52 2.17 7.46 2.42
CA LEU A 52 1.20 6.46 2.05
C LEU A 52 0.47 6.92 0.78
N PHE A 53 0.09 5.99 -0.06
CA PHE A 53 -0.69 6.22 -1.28
C PHE A 53 -1.98 5.40 -1.25
N VAL A 54 -3.12 6.05 -1.44
CA VAL A 54 -4.40 5.39 -1.68
C VAL A 54 -4.75 5.51 -3.16
N ILE A 55 -5.15 4.41 -3.78
CA ILE A 55 -5.46 4.35 -5.21
C ILE A 55 -6.90 4.80 -5.42
N LEU A 56 -7.09 5.97 -5.99
CA LEU A 56 -8.41 6.51 -6.33
C LEU A 56 -8.91 5.92 -7.65
N HIS A 57 -8.00 5.76 -8.62
CA HIS A 57 -8.29 5.20 -9.94
C HIS A 57 -7.05 4.53 -10.52
N GLY A 58 -7.27 3.54 -11.40
CA GLY A 58 -6.20 2.87 -12.15
C GLY A 58 -5.71 1.58 -11.51
N ARG A 59 -4.65 1.04 -12.11
CA ARG A 59 -3.99 -0.20 -11.68
C ARG A 59 -2.49 0.00 -11.62
N LEU A 60 -1.89 -0.57 -10.58
CA LEU A 60 -0.44 -0.59 -10.38
C LEU A 60 0.02 -2.02 -10.13
N ARG A 61 1.31 -2.25 -10.33
CA ARG A 61 1.97 -3.49 -9.92
C ARG A 61 3.11 -3.18 -8.97
N THR A 62 3.34 -4.10 -8.06
CA THR A 62 4.47 -4.08 -7.13
C THR A 62 5.52 -5.05 -7.64
N GLU A 63 6.75 -4.58 -7.79
CA GLU A 63 7.90 -5.39 -8.21
C GLU A 63 8.94 -5.49 -7.10
N LYS A 64 9.57 -6.65 -7.02
CA LYS A 64 10.67 -6.95 -6.12
C LYS A 64 11.86 -7.44 -6.93
N ARG A 65 13.07 -6.99 -6.59
CA ARG A 65 14.29 -7.48 -7.21
C ARG A 65 14.83 -8.71 -6.47
N THR A 66 15.28 -9.68 -7.23
CA THR A 66 16.06 -10.80 -6.68
C THR A 66 17.50 -10.39 -6.45
N PRO A 67 18.26 -11.17 -5.64
CA PRO A 67 19.70 -10.98 -5.51
C PRO A 67 20.48 -11.08 -6.83
N TYR A 68 19.89 -11.71 -7.86
CA TYR A 68 20.48 -11.88 -9.20
C TYR A 68 20.16 -10.74 -10.16
N GLY A 69 19.35 -9.74 -9.72
CA GLY A 69 19.03 -8.55 -10.50
C GLY A 69 17.72 -8.60 -11.28
N ASP A 70 17.07 -9.76 -11.37
CA ASP A 70 15.75 -9.88 -12.01
C ASP A 70 14.65 -9.20 -11.19
N ALA A 71 13.66 -8.63 -11.88
CA ALA A 71 12.49 -8.04 -11.25
C ALA A 71 11.25 -8.90 -11.49
N TYR A 72 10.50 -9.18 -10.42
CA TYR A 72 9.27 -9.97 -10.49
C TYR A 72 8.09 -9.18 -9.93
N THR A 73 6.95 -9.26 -10.62
CA THR A 73 5.70 -8.73 -10.11
C THR A 73 5.21 -9.60 -8.94
N VAL A 74 5.12 -8.98 -7.76
CA VAL A 74 4.68 -9.66 -6.54
C VAL A 74 3.17 -9.51 -6.35
N HIS A 75 2.65 -8.29 -6.58
CA HIS A 75 1.24 -7.99 -6.40
C HIS A 75 0.76 -7.03 -7.48
N ARG A 76 -0.55 -7.07 -7.75
CA ARG A 76 -1.28 -6.03 -8.48
C ARG A 76 -2.22 -5.31 -7.55
N LEU A 77 -2.30 -4.00 -7.72
CA LEU A 77 -3.08 -3.09 -6.89
C LEU A 77 -4.08 -2.37 -7.78
N ALA A 78 -5.27 -2.11 -7.25
CA ALA A 78 -6.34 -1.42 -7.97
C ALA A 78 -7.00 -0.35 -7.08
N ALA A 79 -7.95 0.39 -7.65
CA ALA A 79 -8.72 1.39 -6.94
C ALA A 79 -9.29 0.85 -5.61
N GLY A 80 -9.27 1.65 -4.57
CA GLY A 80 -9.59 1.28 -3.20
C GLY A 80 -8.42 0.63 -2.43
N GLY A 81 -7.35 0.20 -3.12
CA GLY A 81 -6.13 -0.30 -2.48
C GLY A 81 -5.23 0.83 -1.97
N PHE A 82 -4.20 0.45 -1.22
CA PHE A 82 -3.18 1.38 -0.73
C PHE A 82 -1.81 0.71 -0.69
N PHE A 83 -0.75 1.53 -0.69
CA PHE A 83 0.64 1.08 -0.61
C PHE A 83 1.53 2.15 0.03
N GLY A 84 2.77 1.79 0.38
CA GLY A 84 3.74 2.70 0.98
C GLY A 84 3.52 2.93 2.49
N GLU A 85 2.65 2.15 3.11
CA GLU A 85 2.23 2.26 4.51
C GLU A 85 3.37 2.03 5.51
N LEU A 86 4.34 1.18 5.19
CA LEU A 86 5.46 0.88 6.10
C LEU A 86 6.23 2.14 6.45
N SER A 87 6.48 3.00 5.47
CA SER A 87 7.21 4.26 5.67
C SER A 87 6.50 5.27 6.56
N LEU A 88 5.19 5.14 6.77
CA LEU A 88 4.50 5.93 7.79
C LEU A 88 4.89 5.51 9.21
N LEU A 89 5.19 4.23 9.40
CA LEU A 89 5.41 3.64 10.72
C LEU A 89 6.88 3.68 11.14
N ASP A 90 7.79 3.19 10.28
CA ASP A 90 9.16 2.87 10.65
C ASP A 90 10.25 3.78 10.03
N ARG A 91 9.92 4.62 9.06
CA ARG A 91 10.87 5.46 8.29
C ARG A 91 11.94 4.67 7.54
N GLU A 92 11.73 3.38 7.36
CA GLU A 92 12.65 2.53 6.63
C GLU A 92 12.54 2.74 5.10
N HIS A 93 13.47 2.15 4.39
CA HIS A 93 13.49 2.19 2.94
C HIS A 93 12.28 1.48 2.34
N ARG A 94 11.87 1.92 1.16
CA ARG A 94 10.78 1.29 0.38
C ARG A 94 11.10 -0.18 0.15
N SER A 95 10.19 -1.06 0.55
CA SER A 95 10.37 -2.51 0.47
C SER A 95 10.19 -3.07 -0.94
N ALA A 96 9.63 -2.31 -1.87
CA ALA A 96 9.36 -2.71 -3.24
C ALA A 96 9.22 -1.49 -4.16
N THR A 97 9.32 -1.72 -5.48
CA THR A 97 9.01 -0.75 -6.52
C THR A 97 7.54 -0.86 -6.90
N VAL A 98 6.86 0.28 -7.06
CA VAL A 98 5.47 0.32 -7.54
C VAL A 98 5.40 1.12 -8.83
N ILE A 99 4.82 0.51 -9.86
CA ILE A 99 4.75 1.04 -11.23
C ILE A 99 3.28 1.07 -11.67
N ALA A 100 2.87 2.17 -12.28
CA ALA A 100 1.54 2.31 -12.86
C ALA A 100 1.40 1.44 -14.12
N GLU A 101 0.42 0.53 -14.15
CA GLU A 101 0.08 -0.26 -15.34
C GLU A 101 -0.87 0.53 -16.28
N THR A 102 -1.68 1.40 -15.70
CA THR A 102 -2.58 2.32 -16.43
C THR A 102 -2.35 3.75 -15.95
N GLY A 103 -3.00 4.73 -16.56
CA GLY A 103 -3.11 6.05 -15.94
C GLY A 103 -3.79 5.90 -14.57
N CYS A 104 -3.20 6.47 -13.54
CA CYS A 104 -3.66 6.37 -12.15
C CYS A 104 -3.91 7.75 -11.55
N GLU A 105 -4.81 7.79 -10.59
CA GLU A 105 -5.00 8.91 -9.68
C GLU A 105 -4.84 8.40 -8.24
N LEU A 106 -3.96 9.05 -7.48
CA LEU A 106 -3.55 8.63 -6.14
C LEU A 106 -3.81 9.74 -5.14
N LEU A 107 -4.31 9.39 -3.95
CA LEU A 107 -4.29 10.27 -2.79
C LEU A 107 -2.99 9.99 -2.02
N VAL A 108 -2.17 11.01 -1.88
CA VAL A 108 -0.86 10.94 -1.21
C VAL A 108 -0.98 11.55 0.17
N VAL A 109 -0.72 10.77 1.21
CA VAL A 109 -0.73 11.21 2.60
C VAL A 109 0.69 11.14 3.13
N SER A 110 1.32 12.31 3.34
CA SER A 110 2.65 12.36 3.92
C SER A 110 2.64 11.92 5.38
N ARG A 111 3.78 11.39 5.85
CA ARG A 111 3.96 11.03 7.26
C ARG A 111 3.70 12.20 8.20
N GLU A 112 4.19 13.39 7.85
CA GLU A 112 3.99 14.59 8.64
C GLU A 112 2.51 14.90 8.84
N ARG A 113 1.73 14.90 7.75
CA ARG A 113 0.29 15.15 7.80
C ARG A 113 -0.47 14.06 8.55
N PHE A 114 -0.06 12.81 8.40
CA PHE A 114 -0.65 11.70 9.14
C PHE A 114 -0.42 11.82 10.65
N LEU A 115 0.78 12.20 11.08
CA LEU A 115 1.09 12.44 12.48
C LEU A 115 0.31 13.64 13.03
N ALA A 116 0.30 14.76 12.31
CA ALA A 116 -0.49 15.95 12.70
C ALA A 116 -1.99 15.65 12.79
N PHE A 117 -2.52 14.78 11.92
CA PHE A 117 -3.90 14.29 12.03
C PHE A 117 -4.12 13.51 13.33
N GLY A 118 -3.21 12.60 13.69
CA GLY A 118 -3.29 11.85 14.94
C GLY A 118 -3.23 12.75 16.19
N ASP A 119 -2.39 13.80 16.15
CA ASP A 119 -2.30 14.77 17.24
C ASP A 119 -3.61 15.59 17.38
N ARG A 120 -4.22 15.97 16.27
CA ARG A 120 -5.46 16.76 16.24
C ARG A 120 -6.70 15.92 16.55
N TYR A 121 -6.74 14.69 16.09
CA TYR A 121 -7.87 13.75 16.22
C TYR A 121 -7.38 12.41 16.80
N PRO A 122 -7.00 12.35 18.09
CA PRO A 122 -6.34 11.18 18.66
C PRO A 122 -7.15 9.88 18.55
N ALA A 123 -8.48 9.95 18.74
CA ALA A 123 -9.35 8.78 18.64
C ALA A 123 -9.40 8.23 17.20
N GLU A 124 -9.52 9.11 16.21
CA GLU A 124 -9.53 8.76 14.78
C GLU A 124 -8.17 8.27 14.32
N GLY A 125 -7.10 8.96 14.71
CA GLY A 125 -5.73 8.55 14.44
C GLY A 125 -5.42 7.16 14.97
N LEU A 126 -5.88 6.84 16.19
CA LEU A 126 -5.77 5.50 16.77
C LEU A 126 -6.54 4.45 15.96
N LEU A 127 -7.76 4.76 15.52
CA LEU A 127 -8.58 3.85 14.72
C LEU A 127 -7.91 3.54 13.38
N VAL A 128 -7.45 4.56 12.65
CA VAL A 128 -6.76 4.38 11.35
C VAL A 128 -5.46 3.61 11.55
N THR A 129 -4.67 3.93 12.57
CA THR A 129 -3.41 3.22 12.88
C THR A 129 -3.68 1.75 13.23
N ARG A 130 -4.74 1.47 13.97
CA ARG A 130 -5.15 0.09 14.28
C ARG A 130 -5.52 -0.67 13.02
N ARG A 131 -6.30 -0.07 12.10
CA ARG A 131 -6.63 -0.69 10.81
C ARG A 131 -5.39 -0.99 9.99
N LEU A 132 -4.43 -0.05 9.99
CA LEU A 132 -3.14 -0.24 9.32
C LEU A 132 -2.40 -1.46 9.91
N ALA A 133 -2.30 -1.55 11.24
CA ALA A 133 -1.67 -2.68 11.93
C ALA A 133 -2.36 -4.01 11.64
N GLU A 134 -3.69 -4.06 11.65
CA GLU A 134 -4.48 -5.25 11.31
C GLU A 134 -4.19 -5.73 9.87
N ARG A 135 -4.04 -4.80 8.92
CA ARG A 135 -3.70 -5.13 7.52
C ARG A 135 -2.28 -5.64 7.37
N LEU A 136 -1.33 -5.03 8.07
CA LEU A 136 0.06 -5.51 8.09
C LEU A 136 0.17 -6.91 8.72
N ALA A 137 -0.53 -7.16 9.82
CA ALA A 137 -0.58 -8.47 10.44
C ALA A 137 -1.18 -9.54 9.50
N SER A 138 -2.23 -9.20 8.73
CA SER A 138 -2.81 -10.09 7.73
C SER A 138 -1.83 -10.38 6.58
N ARG A 139 -1.13 -9.36 6.08
CA ARG A 139 -0.09 -9.55 5.04
C ARG A 139 1.06 -10.44 5.53
N LEU A 140 1.51 -10.23 6.77
CA LEU A 140 2.56 -11.05 7.36
C LEU A 140 2.15 -12.52 7.47
N ARG A 141 0.92 -12.82 7.92
CA ARG A 141 0.43 -14.20 7.97
C ARG A 141 0.42 -14.86 6.60
N ARG A 142 -0.08 -14.17 5.56
CA ARG A 142 -0.06 -14.69 4.19
C ARG A 142 1.36 -14.93 3.68
N ALA A 143 2.27 -14.01 3.90
CA ALA A 143 3.67 -14.17 3.51
C ALA A 143 4.31 -15.40 4.17
N ASN A 144 4.01 -15.67 5.45
CA ASN A 144 4.49 -16.86 6.14
C ASN A 144 3.89 -18.15 5.55
N GLU A 145 2.59 -18.15 5.21
CA GLU A 145 1.93 -19.30 4.55
C GLU A 145 2.54 -19.56 3.16
N ASP A 146 2.80 -18.52 2.39
CA ASP A 146 3.45 -18.61 1.08
C ASP A 146 4.87 -19.21 1.18
N VAL A 147 5.65 -18.80 2.18
CA VAL A 147 7.00 -19.34 2.45
C VAL A 147 6.93 -20.83 2.76
N VAL A 148 6.01 -21.27 3.62
CA VAL A 148 5.83 -22.70 3.96
C VAL A 148 5.43 -23.50 2.73
N THR A 149 4.52 -22.96 1.93
CA THR A 149 4.04 -23.60 0.69
C THR A 149 5.18 -23.79 -0.32
N LEU A 150 5.96 -22.72 -0.55
CA LEU A 150 7.12 -22.76 -1.45
C LEU A 150 8.18 -23.74 -0.97
N PHE A 151 8.49 -23.72 0.34
CA PHE A 151 9.45 -24.66 0.92
C PHE A 151 9.01 -26.12 0.75
N SER A 152 7.74 -26.41 1.02
CA SER A 152 7.19 -27.75 0.86
C SER A 152 7.24 -28.22 -0.61
N ALA A 153 6.95 -27.33 -1.56
CA ALA A 153 7.04 -27.64 -2.99
C ALA A 153 8.49 -27.94 -3.43
N LEU A 154 9.46 -27.17 -2.94
CA LEU A 154 10.89 -27.41 -3.22
C LEU A 154 11.38 -28.73 -2.65
N VAL A 155 11.01 -29.07 -1.42
CA VAL A 155 11.36 -30.36 -0.80
C VAL A 155 10.80 -31.51 -1.62
N HIS A 156 9.53 -31.44 -1.99
CA HIS A 156 8.89 -32.48 -2.80
C HIS A 156 9.53 -32.66 -4.17
N GLU A 157 9.91 -31.55 -4.82
CA GLU A 157 10.61 -31.61 -6.13
C GLU A 157 12.00 -32.26 -6.01
N VAL A 158 12.73 -31.99 -4.93
CA VAL A 158 14.04 -32.60 -4.68
C VAL A 158 13.91 -34.09 -4.40
N GLU A 159 12.92 -34.50 -3.60
CA GLU A 159 12.66 -35.92 -3.29
C GLU A 159 12.29 -36.73 -4.53
N GLN A 160 11.59 -36.14 -5.49
CA GLN A 160 11.22 -36.83 -6.75
C GLN A 160 12.38 -36.99 -7.72
N ARG A 161 13.47 -36.23 -7.56
CA ARG A 161 14.66 -36.29 -8.44
C ARG A 161 15.76 -37.20 -7.91
N LEU A 162 15.64 -37.73 -6.70
CA LEU A 162 16.56 -38.70 -6.08
C LEU A 162 16.07 -40.13 -6.27
#